data_88ad0de6b7191c6acfa34afd822dd049
#
_entry.id   88ad0de6b7191c6acfa34afd822dd049
#
_cell.length_a   1.000
_cell.length_b   1.000
_cell.length_c   1.000
_cell.angle_alpha   90.00
_cell.angle_beta   90.00
_cell.angle_gamma   90.00
#
_symmetry.space_group_name_H-M   'P 1'
#
loop_
_entity.id
_entity.type
_entity.pdbx_description
1 polymer ?
#
loop_
_entity_poly.entity_id
_entity_poly.type
_entity_poly.pdbx_seq_one_letter_code
_entity_poly.pdbx_strand_id
1 'polypeptide(L)'
;GNPKDLASSAANAWCPGCGNFSILGAMRAVLAELDGEGYPLEDVVLVSGIGCHAKIVDYLNVNSFYSIHGRTIPVATAIKIANPDLKVICFSGDGDSLAEHLIFAAKRNIDITLILHDNRVYGLTTGQYTPTSPSGFRGRSTPSGAVEPPLNPLELMLSSGATYIARGYSHGIEQLQRLFKEAILHKGFSFVDVLQVCVSYHNLYESYN
;
A
#
# COMPACT_ATOMS: atom_id res chain seq x y z
N GLY A 1 -18.72 12.91 0.83
CA GLY A 1 -19.37 11.69 0.30
C GLY A 1 -19.67 10.65 1.37
N ASN A 2 -20.45 9.62 1.04
CA ASN A 2 -20.68 8.50 1.95
C ASN A 2 -19.69 7.36 1.63
N PRO A 3 -18.91 6.84 2.60
CA PRO A 3 -17.96 5.76 2.35
C PRO A 3 -18.58 4.49 1.74
N LYS A 4 -19.89 4.26 1.94
CA LYS A 4 -20.60 3.12 1.37
C LYS A 4 -20.77 3.23 -0.16
N ASP A 5 -20.86 4.43 -0.69
CA ASP A 5 -21.03 4.67 -2.14
C ASP A 5 -19.75 4.36 -2.91
N LEU A 6 -18.60 4.32 -2.21
CA LEU A 6 -17.30 3.92 -2.75
C LEU A 6 -17.10 2.40 -2.81
N ALA A 7 -18.03 1.61 -2.28
CA ALA A 7 -17.93 0.16 -2.36
C ALA A 7 -18.34 -0.33 -3.76
N SER A 8 -17.47 -1.09 -4.40
CA SER A 8 -17.83 -1.80 -5.64
C SER A 8 -18.71 -3.01 -5.35
N SER A 9 -19.28 -3.60 -6.41
CA SER A 9 -20.05 -4.85 -6.33
C SER A 9 -19.16 -6.11 -6.32
N ALA A 10 -17.84 -5.97 -6.42
CA ALA A 10 -16.92 -7.10 -6.49
C ALA A 10 -16.90 -7.89 -5.16
N ALA A 11 -17.01 -9.21 -5.26
CA ALA A 11 -16.90 -10.09 -4.11
C ALA A 11 -15.47 -10.06 -3.54
N ASN A 12 -15.36 -9.82 -2.23
CA ASN A 12 -14.05 -9.77 -1.58
C ASN A 12 -13.46 -11.18 -1.45
N ALA A 13 -12.24 -11.35 -1.91
CA ALA A 13 -11.50 -12.63 -1.93
C ALA A 13 -10.40 -12.71 -0.86
N TRP A 14 -10.28 -11.76 0.05
CA TRP A 14 -9.32 -11.81 1.15
C TRP A 14 -9.73 -12.82 2.23
N CYS A 15 -8.73 -13.35 2.92
CA CYS A 15 -8.98 -14.25 4.05
C CYS A 15 -9.70 -13.52 5.20
N PRO A 16 -10.61 -14.17 5.91
CA PRO A 16 -11.21 -13.61 7.13
C PRO A 16 -10.14 -13.17 8.13
N GLY A 17 -10.25 -11.94 8.63
CA GLY A 17 -9.26 -11.35 9.55
C GLY A 17 -8.01 -10.75 8.88
N CYS A 18 -7.92 -10.76 7.56
CA CYS A 18 -6.81 -10.12 6.84
C CYS A 18 -6.76 -8.61 7.11
N GLY A 19 -5.58 -8.08 7.39
CA GLY A 19 -5.37 -6.64 7.65
C GLY A 19 -5.73 -5.72 6.47
N ASN A 20 -5.85 -6.26 5.27
CA ASN A 20 -6.29 -5.50 4.08
C ASN A 20 -7.71 -4.93 4.21
N PHE A 21 -8.59 -5.58 4.98
CA PHE A 21 -9.95 -5.07 5.22
C PHE A 21 -9.93 -3.72 5.94
N SER A 22 -9.05 -3.57 6.91
CA SER A 22 -8.91 -2.32 7.67
C SER A 22 -8.33 -1.19 6.80
N ILE A 23 -7.35 -1.51 5.96
CA ILE A 23 -6.76 -0.56 5.01
C ILE A 23 -7.83 -0.09 4.01
N LEU A 24 -8.63 -1.01 3.46
CA LEU A 24 -9.76 -0.69 2.59
C LEU A 24 -10.78 0.21 3.29
N GLY A 25 -11.15 -0.13 4.52
CA GLY A 25 -12.11 0.66 5.32
C GLY A 25 -11.60 2.08 5.58
N ALA A 26 -10.33 2.22 5.99
CA ALA A 26 -9.70 3.50 6.22
C ALA A 26 -9.64 4.35 4.93
N MET A 27 -9.25 3.74 3.80
CA MET A 27 -9.18 4.46 2.52
C MET A 27 -10.56 4.92 2.05
N ARG A 28 -11.61 4.10 2.19
CA ARG A 28 -12.99 4.53 1.87
C ARG A 28 -13.41 5.76 2.67
N ALA A 29 -13.11 5.78 3.95
CA ALA A 29 -13.45 6.90 4.82
C ALA A 29 -12.72 8.17 4.38
N VAL A 30 -11.42 8.08 4.12
CA VAL A 30 -10.58 9.20 3.68
C VAL A 30 -11.04 9.74 2.33
N LEU A 31 -11.30 8.89 1.34
CA LEU A 31 -11.75 9.33 0.03
C LEU A 31 -13.13 10.02 0.10
N ALA A 32 -14.05 9.49 0.92
CA ALA A 32 -15.36 10.12 1.13
C ALA A 32 -15.26 11.48 1.85
N GLU A 33 -14.31 11.63 2.75
CA GLU A 33 -14.02 12.90 3.44
C GLU A 33 -13.43 13.91 2.46
N LEU A 34 -12.42 13.53 1.69
CA LEU A 34 -11.78 14.39 0.69
C LEU A 34 -12.75 14.87 -0.39
N ASP A 35 -13.64 13.98 -0.86
CA ASP A 35 -14.72 14.34 -1.79
C ASP A 35 -15.61 15.44 -1.21
N GLY A 36 -15.98 15.33 0.06
CA GLY A 36 -16.74 16.36 0.79
C GLY A 36 -15.99 17.67 1.01
N GLU A 37 -14.68 17.66 0.96
CA GLU A 37 -13.78 18.82 1.12
C GLU A 37 -13.39 19.48 -0.22
N GLY A 38 -13.94 19.03 -1.34
CA GLY A 38 -13.71 19.61 -2.66
C GLY A 38 -12.56 18.97 -3.45
N TYR A 39 -12.19 17.74 -3.12
CA TYR A 39 -11.30 16.89 -3.92
C TYR A 39 -12.13 15.81 -4.62
N PRO A 40 -12.66 16.08 -5.82
CA PRO A 40 -13.63 15.20 -6.46
C PRO A 40 -13.01 13.83 -6.81
N LEU A 41 -13.79 12.76 -6.67
CA LEU A 41 -13.33 11.39 -6.91
C LEU A 41 -12.91 11.14 -8.36
N GLU A 42 -13.43 11.91 -9.31
CA GLU A 42 -13.02 11.88 -10.71
C GLU A 42 -11.56 12.26 -10.94
N ASP A 43 -10.98 13.06 -10.02
CA ASP A 43 -9.56 13.46 -10.04
C ASP A 43 -8.67 12.48 -9.26
N VAL A 44 -9.23 11.41 -8.70
CA VAL A 44 -8.49 10.37 -7.99
C VAL A 44 -8.23 9.18 -8.91
N VAL A 45 -6.99 8.72 -8.97
CA VAL A 45 -6.60 7.49 -9.66
C VAL A 45 -5.86 6.58 -8.72
N LEU A 46 -6.35 5.35 -8.60
CA LEU A 46 -5.73 4.30 -7.80
C LEU A 46 -4.85 3.44 -8.71
N VAL A 47 -3.63 3.17 -8.31
CA VAL A 47 -2.71 2.31 -9.05
C VAL A 47 -2.26 1.18 -8.15
N SER A 48 -2.36 -0.06 -8.61
CA SER A 48 -1.86 -1.21 -7.86
C SER A 48 -0.92 -2.09 -8.68
N GLY A 49 -0.09 -2.87 -7.98
CA GLY A 49 0.73 -3.92 -8.57
C GLY A 49 0.03 -5.27 -8.54
N ILE A 50 0.75 -6.33 -8.16
CA ILE A 50 0.23 -7.70 -8.11
C ILE A 50 0.46 -8.29 -6.71
N GLY A 51 -0.59 -8.83 -6.14
CA GLY A 51 -0.60 -9.47 -4.82
C GLY A 51 -1.96 -9.33 -4.15
N CYS A 52 -2.09 -9.81 -2.91
CA CYS A 52 -3.35 -9.66 -2.16
C CYS A 52 -3.75 -8.19 -1.99
N HIS A 53 -2.78 -7.31 -1.74
CA HIS A 53 -2.99 -5.87 -1.64
C HIS A 53 -3.62 -5.26 -2.90
N ALA A 54 -3.21 -5.75 -4.08
CA ALA A 54 -3.60 -5.18 -5.35
C ALA A 54 -5.10 -5.25 -5.62
N LYS A 55 -5.78 -6.22 -5.03
CA LYS A 55 -7.24 -6.38 -5.13
C LYS A 55 -8.03 -5.23 -4.50
N ILE A 56 -7.39 -4.35 -3.74
CA ILE A 56 -8.07 -3.20 -3.13
C ILE A 56 -8.74 -2.32 -4.19
N VAL A 57 -8.17 -2.21 -5.39
CA VAL A 57 -8.74 -1.41 -6.49
C VAL A 57 -10.00 -2.05 -7.08
N ASP A 58 -10.20 -3.36 -6.93
CA ASP A 58 -11.45 -4.03 -7.32
C ASP A 58 -12.61 -3.68 -6.37
N TYR A 59 -12.28 -3.30 -5.12
CA TYR A 59 -13.26 -3.08 -4.05
C TYR A 59 -13.61 -1.61 -3.84
N LEU A 60 -13.01 -0.72 -4.64
CA LEU A 60 -13.24 0.72 -4.63
C LEU A 60 -13.83 1.19 -5.96
N ASN A 61 -14.95 1.89 -5.91
CA ASN A 61 -15.58 2.48 -7.09
C ASN A 61 -14.95 3.83 -7.43
N VAL A 62 -13.66 3.79 -7.81
CA VAL A 62 -12.83 4.95 -8.17
C VAL A 62 -12.00 4.56 -9.39
N ASN A 63 -11.62 5.52 -10.24
CA ASN A 63 -10.75 5.26 -11.38
C ASN A 63 -9.49 4.51 -10.94
N SER A 64 -9.16 3.41 -11.60
CA SER A 64 -8.06 2.56 -11.18
C SER A 64 -7.32 1.92 -12.33
N PHE A 65 -6.07 1.54 -12.06
CA PHE A 65 -5.21 0.84 -13.01
C PHE A 65 -4.42 -0.28 -12.31
N TYR A 66 -4.50 -1.49 -12.82
CA TYR A 66 -3.61 -2.58 -12.46
C TYR A 66 -2.34 -2.52 -13.29
N SER A 67 -1.18 -2.49 -12.63
CA SER A 67 0.11 -2.70 -13.27
C SER A 67 0.54 -4.18 -13.15
N ILE A 68 1.65 -4.53 -13.77
CA ILE A 68 2.30 -5.82 -13.51
C ILE A 68 3.11 -5.75 -12.20
N HIS A 69 3.54 -6.92 -11.71
CA HIS A 69 4.34 -7.02 -10.47
C HIS A 69 5.58 -6.13 -10.52
N GLY A 70 5.80 -5.36 -9.46
CA GLY A 70 6.94 -4.45 -9.32
C GLY A 70 6.86 -3.16 -10.15
N ARG A 71 5.70 -2.84 -10.77
CA ARG A 71 5.58 -1.70 -11.69
C ARG A 71 4.52 -0.66 -11.32
N THR A 72 4.02 -0.70 -10.10
CA THR A 72 3.06 0.30 -9.60
C THR A 72 3.62 1.72 -9.72
N ILE A 73 4.85 1.93 -9.28
CA ILE A 73 5.49 3.26 -9.22
C ILE A 73 5.74 3.88 -10.60
N PRO A 74 6.33 3.19 -11.60
CA PRO A 74 6.52 3.79 -12.92
C PRO A 74 5.20 4.11 -13.62
N VAL A 75 4.17 3.27 -13.46
CA VAL A 75 2.83 3.55 -14.01
C VAL A 75 2.22 4.78 -13.35
N ALA A 76 2.23 4.85 -12.02
CA ALA A 76 1.74 5.99 -11.26
C ALA A 76 2.48 7.29 -11.63
N THR A 77 3.80 7.20 -11.77
CA THR A 77 4.63 8.33 -12.21
C THR A 77 4.23 8.82 -13.58
N ALA A 78 4.00 7.91 -14.54
CA ALA A 78 3.57 8.27 -15.89
C ALA A 78 2.18 8.93 -15.88
N ILE A 79 1.23 8.41 -15.11
CA ILE A 79 -0.11 9.00 -14.95
C ILE A 79 0.00 10.42 -14.39
N LYS A 80 0.80 10.62 -13.34
CA LYS A 80 0.99 11.94 -12.71
C LYS A 80 1.66 12.95 -13.64
N ILE A 81 2.61 12.51 -14.46
CA ILE A 81 3.27 13.37 -15.46
C ILE A 81 2.30 13.74 -16.58
N ALA A 82 1.47 12.79 -17.02
CA ALA A 82 0.50 13.02 -18.09
C ALA A 82 -0.63 13.97 -17.66
N ASN A 83 -1.05 13.89 -16.39
CA ASN A 83 -2.04 14.82 -15.81
C ASN A 83 -1.62 15.18 -14.37
N PRO A 84 -0.95 16.33 -14.19
CA PRO A 84 -0.46 16.76 -12.87
C PRO A 84 -1.56 17.11 -11.85
N ASP A 85 -2.79 17.32 -12.27
CA ASP A 85 -3.89 17.69 -11.38
C ASP A 85 -4.47 16.47 -10.63
N LEU A 86 -4.25 15.26 -11.15
CA LEU A 86 -4.75 14.02 -10.53
C LEU A 86 -4.11 13.76 -9.16
N LYS A 87 -4.91 13.23 -8.24
CA LYS A 87 -4.46 12.58 -7.02
C LYS A 87 -4.16 11.11 -7.32
N VAL A 88 -2.90 10.74 -7.39
CA VAL A 88 -2.46 9.37 -7.72
C VAL A 88 -2.08 8.64 -6.43
N ILE A 89 -2.84 7.62 -6.09
CA ILE A 89 -2.67 6.81 -4.88
C ILE A 89 -2.28 5.39 -5.29
N CYS A 90 -1.14 4.94 -4.79
CA CYS A 90 -0.56 3.63 -5.10
C CYS A 90 -0.78 2.66 -3.95
N PHE A 91 -1.16 1.43 -4.25
CA PHE A 91 -1.18 0.32 -3.32
C PHE A 91 -0.19 -0.75 -3.78
N SER A 92 0.75 -1.08 -2.93
CA SER A 92 1.76 -2.09 -3.24
C SER A 92 2.09 -2.92 -1.99
N GLY A 93 2.45 -4.18 -2.18
CA GLY A 93 2.98 -5.01 -1.11
C GLY A 93 4.47 -4.79 -0.93
N ASP A 94 5.01 -5.21 0.20
CA ASP A 94 6.43 -5.16 0.49
C ASP A 94 7.29 -5.86 -0.56
N GLY A 95 6.88 -7.08 -0.97
CA GLY A 95 7.55 -7.81 -2.04
C GLY A 95 7.29 -7.27 -3.46
N ASP A 96 6.20 -6.54 -3.66
CA ASP A 96 5.85 -5.94 -4.95
C ASP A 96 6.58 -4.60 -5.17
N SER A 97 6.73 -3.79 -4.11
CA SER A 97 7.23 -2.42 -4.19
C SER A 97 8.73 -2.29 -4.03
N LEU A 98 9.34 -3.09 -3.16
CA LEU A 98 10.74 -2.93 -2.77
C LEU A 98 11.73 -3.48 -3.81
N ALA A 99 11.23 -3.88 -4.99
CA ALA A 99 12.05 -4.48 -6.01
C ALA A 99 12.89 -3.47 -6.81
N GLU A 100 12.38 -2.26 -7.22
CA GLU A 100 13.13 -1.47 -8.19
C GLU A 100 12.93 0.05 -8.19
N HIS A 101 11.72 0.59 -8.42
CA HIS A 101 11.53 1.98 -8.86
C HIS A 101 11.37 3.01 -7.74
N LEU A 102 11.28 2.56 -6.52
CA LEU A 102 10.90 3.35 -5.35
C LEU A 102 11.89 4.49 -5.04
N ILE A 103 13.19 4.18 -5.11
CA ILE A 103 14.28 5.11 -4.83
C ILE A 103 14.20 6.34 -5.74
N PHE A 104 13.99 6.13 -7.04
CA PHE A 104 13.97 7.25 -7.99
C PHE A 104 12.69 8.09 -7.90
N ALA A 105 11.56 7.50 -7.54
CA ALA A 105 10.33 8.25 -7.29
C ALA A 105 10.50 9.19 -6.08
N ALA A 106 11.07 8.68 -4.99
CA ALA A 106 11.40 9.47 -3.82
C ALA A 106 12.42 10.58 -4.13
N LYS A 107 13.53 10.23 -4.82
CA LYS A 107 14.57 11.19 -5.20
C LYS A 107 14.05 12.33 -6.09
N ARG A 108 13.12 12.03 -7.00
CA ARG A 108 12.49 13.02 -7.89
C ARG A 108 11.35 13.76 -7.23
N ASN A 109 10.96 13.35 -6.06
CA ASN A 109 9.82 13.87 -5.28
C ASN A 109 8.54 13.95 -6.13
N ILE A 110 8.23 12.90 -6.88
CA ILE A 110 7.01 12.81 -7.68
C ILE A 110 5.79 12.88 -6.76
N ASP A 111 4.82 13.74 -7.10
CA ASP A 111 3.62 13.97 -6.30
C ASP A 111 2.61 12.81 -6.41
N ILE A 112 2.98 11.67 -5.82
CA ILE A 112 2.17 10.46 -5.69
C ILE A 112 2.22 9.95 -4.26
N THR A 113 1.18 9.24 -3.83
CA THR A 113 1.10 8.62 -2.51
C THR A 113 1.25 7.11 -2.63
N LEU A 114 2.21 6.52 -1.93
CA LEU A 114 2.35 5.07 -1.83
C LEU A 114 1.92 4.56 -0.46
N ILE A 115 0.92 3.68 -0.46
CA ILE A 115 0.50 2.89 0.70
C ILE A 115 1.12 1.50 0.55
N LEU A 116 2.12 1.20 1.38
CA LEU A 116 2.78 -0.10 1.42
C LEU A 116 2.03 -1.04 2.37
N HIS A 117 1.58 -2.18 1.86
CA HIS A 117 1.00 -3.25 2.67
C HIS A 117 2.13 -4.19 3.11
N ASP A 118 2.77 -3.90 4.25
CA ASP A 118 3.91 -4.65 4.77
C ASP A 118 3.44 -5.81 5.64
N ASN A 119 3.24 -6.96 5.04
CA ASN A 119 2.90 -8.21 5.74
C ASN A 119 4.08 -9.17 5.86
N ARG A 120 5.23 -8.83 5.30
CA ARG A 120 6.49 -9.59 5.34
C ARG A 120 6.41 -10.97 4.71
N VAL A 121 5.48 -11.16 3.74
CA VAL A 121 5.31 -12.43 3.03
C VAL A 121 4.60 -12.23 1.70
N TYR A 122 4.95 -13.01 0.67
CA TYR A 122 4.13 -13.13 -0.52
C TYR A 122 2.89 -13.98 -0.22
N GLY A 123 1.77 -13.33 0.15
CA GLY A 123 0.54 -14.01 0.57
C GLY A 123 -0.21 -14.67 -0.58
N LEU A 124 -0.36 -13.99 -1.72
CA LEU A 124 -1.14 -14.49 -2.87
C LEU A 124 -0.55 -15.80 -3.45
N THR A 125 0.76 -15.90 -3.48
CA THR A 125 1.50 -17.08 -3.98
C THR A 125 1.85 -18.10 -2.90
N THR A 126 1.22 -17.95 -1.73
CA THR A 126 1.18 -18.96 -0.67
C THR A 126 2.44 -19.08 0.19
N GLY A 127 3.09 -17.96 0.55
CA GLY A 127 4.00 -17.93 1.69
C GLY A 127 5.49 -17.90 1.39
N GLN A 128 5.92 -17.33 0.25
CA GLN A 128 7.34 -17.04 0.03
C GLN A 128 7.80 -15.87 0.88
N TYR A 129 9.10 -15.84 1.23
CA TYR A 129 9.68 -14.69 1.93
C TYR A 129 9.81 -13.46 1.01
N THR A 130 9.79 -12.28 1.60
CA THR A 130 9.91 -10.97 0.95
C THR A 130 11.13 -10.22 1.47
N PRO A 131 11.51 -9.09 0.89
CA PRO A 131 12.61 -8.27 1.41
C PRO A 131 12.45 -7.82 2.87
N THR A 132 11.22 -7.75 3.40
CA THR A 132 10.96 -7.37 4.79
C THR A 132 10.77 -8.55 5.74
N SER A 133 10.80 -9.78 5.24
CA SER A 133 10.70 -10.98 6.08
C SER A 133 11.85 -11.04 7.09
N PRO A 134 11.59 -11.41 8.35
CA PRO A 134 12.65 -11.51 9.35
C PRO A 134 13.66 -12.61 9.01
N SER A 135 14.90 -12.46 9.45
CA SER A 135 15.90 -13.52 9.36
C SER A 135 15.39 -14.78 10.01
N GLY A 136 15.61 -15.92 9.38
CA GLY A 136 15.11 -17.22 9.85
C GLY A 136 13.64 -17.48 9.49
N PHE A 137 12.96 -16.60 8.76
CA PHE A 137 11.58 -16.83 8.31
C PHE A 137 11.48 -18.12 7.51
N ARG A 138 10.62 -19.03 7.98
CA ARG A 138 10.36 -20.31 7.32
C ARG A 138 9.09 -20.20 6.49
N GLY A 139 9.26 -20.09 5.21
CA GLY A 139 8.19 -20.07 4.23
C GLY A 139 8.39 -21.09 3.12
N ARG A 140 7.52 -21.05 2.13
CA ARG A 140 7.54 -22.02 1.03
C ARG A 140 8.84 -22.04 0.24
N SER A 141 9.48 -20.87 0.05
CA SER A 141 10.76 -20.73 -0.65
C SER A 141 11.98 -20.89 0.25
N THR A 142 11.79 -20.84 1.57
CA THR A 142 12.86 -20.87 2.58
C THR A 142 12.54 -21.86 3.69
N PRO A 143 12.48 -23.18 3.39
CA PRO A 143 12.10 -24.18 4.39
C PRO A 143 13.11 -24.29 5.55
N SER A 144 14.37 -23.96 5.30
CA SER A 144 15.45 -23.94 6.30
C SER A 144 15.58 -22.57 7.02
N GLY A 145 14.78 -21.58 6.64
CA GLY A 145 14.84 -20.21 7.14
C GLY A 145 15.50 -19.24 6.15
N ALA A 146 14.99 -18.02 6.08
CA ALA A 146 15.58 -16.93 5.29
C ALA A 146 16.92 -16.51 5.89
N VAL A 147 17.94 -16.39 5.08
CA VAL A 147 19.33 -16.04 5.49
C VAL A 147 19.52 -14.53 5.52
N GLU A 148 18.84 -13.82 4.63
CA GLU A 148 18.98 -12.38 4.48
C GLU A 148 18.34 -11.61 5.64
N PRO A 149 18.97 -10.52 6.09
CA PRO A 149 18.37 -9.61 7.06
C PRO A 149 17.21 -8.84 6.39
N PRO A 150 16.16 -8.48 7.16
CA PRO A 150 15.05 -7.71 6.63
C PRO A 150 15.49 -6.30 6.22
N LEU A 151 15.00 -5.85 5.07
CA LEU A 151 15.14 -4.46 4.65
C LEU A 151 14.17 -3.58 5.46
N ASN A 152 14.63 -2.40 5.87
CA ASN A 152 13.79 -1.40 6.52
C ASN A 152 13.25 -0.39 5.48
N PRO A 153 11.95 -0.44 5.13
CA PRO A 153 11.39 0.44 4.11
C PRO A 153 11.46 1.93 4.49
N LEU A 154 11.33 2.26 5.77
CA LEU A 154 11.36 3.66 6.22
C LEU A 154 12.76 4.27 6.07
N GLU A 155 13.80 3.54 6.45
CA GLU A 155 15.20 3.97 6.27
C GLU A 155 15.54 4.13 4.80
N LEU A 156 15.08 3.20 3.95
CA LEU A 156 15.26 3.29 2.51
C LEU A 156 14.63 4.57 1.95
N MET A 157 13.40 4.88 2.34
CA MET A 157 12.70 6.07 1.87
C MET A 157 13.31 7.36 2.40
N LEU A 158 13.74 7.36 3.66
CA LEU A 158 14.43 8.50 4.28
C LEU A 158 15.74 8.81 3.52
N SER A 159 16.55 7.80 3.28
CA SER A 159 17.82 7.97 2.55
C SER A 159 17.63 8.32 1.09
N SER A 160 16.49 7.97 0.49
CA SER A 160 16.13 8.29 -0.89
C SER A 160 15.51 9.69 -1.05
N GLY A 161 15.19 10.38 0.04
CA GLY A 161 14.69 11.76 0.02
C GLY A 161 13.18 11.89 -0.11
N ALA A 162 12.41 10.87 0.27
CA ALA A 162 10.95 11.01 0.39
C ALA A 162 10.59 12.11 1.39
N THR A 163 9.61 12.95 1.04
CA THR A 163 9.28 14.16 1.81
C THR A 163 8.15 13.97 2.81
N TYR A 164 7.42 12.87 2.72
CA TYR A 164 6.48 12.39 3.74
C TYR A 164 6.71 10.89 3.97
N ILE A 165 6.99 10.51 5.20
CA ILE A 165 7.24 9.12 5.60
C ILE A 165 6.50 8.85 6.90
N ALA A 166 5.66 7.82 6.91
CA ALA A 166 4.93 7.42 8.10
C ALA A 166 4.80 5.89 8.19
N ARG A 167 4.56 5.41 9.41
CA ARG A 167 4.19 4.01 9.65
C ARG A 167 2.89 3.95 10.43
N GLY A 168 1.99 3.08 9.98
CA GLY A 168 0.75 2.75 10.65
C GLY A 168 0.62 1.25 10.87
N TYR A 169 -0.45 0.88 11.58
CA TYR A 169 -0.80 -0.51 11.84
C TYR A 169 -2.24 -0.78 11.38
N SER A 170 -2.48 -1.91 10.73
CA SER A 170 -3.77 -2.23 10.12
C SER A 170 -4.96 -2.24 11.10
N HIS A 171 -4.73 -2.39 12.41
CA HIS A 171 -5.78 -2.28 13.45
C HIS A 171 -5.98 -0.88 14.01
N GLY A 172 -5.06 0.05 13.74
CA GLY A 172 -5.19 1.45 14.14
C GLY A 172 -5.97 2.27 13.11
N ILE A 173 -7.27 2.00 12.93
CA ILE A 173 -8.08 2.56 11.83
C ILE A 173 -8.06 4.10 11.84
N GLU A 174 -8.25 4.74 12.99
CA GLU A 174 -8.21 6.21 13.11
C GLU A 174 -6.83 6.77 12.77
N GLN A 175 -5.77 6.09 13.20
CA GLN A 175 -4.41 6.44 12.82
C GLN A 175 -4.22 6.33 11.30
N LEU A 176 -4.66 5.23 10.68
CA LEU A 176 -4.55 5.04 9.24
C LEU A 176 -5.30 6.11 8.46
N GLN A 177 -6.51 6.46 8.87
CA GLN A 177 -7.29 7.53 8.23
C GLN A 177 -6.52 8.86 8.25
N ARG A 178 -5.98 9.24 9.39
CA ARG A 178 -5.16 10.45 9.52
C ARG A 178 -3.94 10.39 8.61
N LEU A 179 -3.15 9.31 8.68
CA LEU A 179 -1.92 9.16 7.89
C LEU A 179 -2.21 9.16 6.38
N PHE A 180 -3.28 8.48 5.95
CA PHE A 180 -3.66 8.46 4.55
C PHE A 180 -4.08 9.84 4.05
N LYS A 181 -4.89 10.56 4.82
CA LYS A 181 -5.30 11.92 4.48
C LYS A 181 -4.10 12.87 4.37
N GLU A 182 -3.23 12.86 5.38
CA GLU A 182 -2.01 13.67 5.38
C GLU A 182 -1.13 13.34 4.17
N ALA A 183 -0.92 12.06 3.86
CA ALA A 183 -0.10 11.60 2.74
C ALA A 183 -0.69 12.02 1.38
N ILE A 184 -2.01 11.92 1.20
CA ILE A 184 -2.70 12.29 -0.06
C ILE A 184 -2.68 13.80 -0.29
N LEU A 185 -2.73 14.59 0.77
CA LEU A 185 -2.71 16.06 0.70
C LEU A 185 -1.29 16.62 0.63
N HIS A 186 -0.28 15.85 1.02
CA HIS A 186 1.12 16.26 0.91
C HIS A 186 1.52 16.53 -0.55
N LYS A 187 2.35 17.54 -0.78
CA LYS A 187 2.92 17.84 -2.11
C LYS A 187 4.30 17.22 -2.25
N GLY A 188 4.40 16.24 -3.12
CA GLY A 188 5.60 15.43 -3.34
C GLY A 188 5.38 13.96 -3.02
N PHE A 189 6.45 13.19 -2.96
CA PHE A 189 6.39 11.75 -2.75
C PHE A 189 6.07 11.41 -1.30
N SER A 190 4.93 10.75 -1.10
CA SER A 190 4.45 10.31 0.21
C SER A 190 4.53 8.79 0.31
N PHE A 191 5.08 8.31 1.43
CA PHE A 191 5.23 6.90 1.74
C PHE A 191 4.60 6.56 3.09
N VAL A 192 3.61 5.68 3.09
CA VAL A 192 2.99 5.16 4.31
C VAL A 192 3.19 3.65 4.36
N ASP A 193 4.03 3.21 5.28
CA ASP A 193 4.25 1.79 5.57
C ASP A 193 3.19 1.30 6.56
N VAL A 194 2.30 0.42 6.12
CA VAL A 194 1.25 -0.16 6.97
C VAL A 194 1.64 -1.57 7.35
N LEU A 195 1.97 -1.77 8.63
CA LEU A 195 2.16 -3.09 9.19
C LEU A 195 0.83 -3.85 9.10
N GLN A 196 0.75 -4.74 8.11
CA GLN A 196 -0.47 -5.47 7.75
C GLN A 196 -0.31 -6.94 8.11
N VAL A 197 -1.29 -7.50 8.80
CA VAL A 197 -1.23 -8.90 9.21
C VAL A 197 -1.74 -9.82 8.11
N CYS A 198 -0.92 -10.78 7.69
CA CYS A 198 -1.32 -11.92 6.89
C CYS A 198 -1.69 -13.08 7.82
N VAL A 199 -2.98 -13.32 8.03
CA VAL A 199 -3.47 -14.36 8.96
C VAL A 199 -3.12 -15.79 8.52
N SER A 200 -2.90 -16.00 7.22
CA SER A 200 -2.68 -17.34 6.67
C SER A 200 -1.22 -17.78 6.68
N TYR A 201 -0.28 -16.87 6.43
CA TYR A 201 1.12 -17.22 6.21
C TYR A 201 2.11 -16.54 7.14
N HIS A 202 1.72 -15.42 7.76
CA HIS A 202 2.55 -14.68 8.70
C HIS A 202 1.67 -13.90 9.67
N ASN A 203 1.09 -14.62 10.63
CA ASN A 203 0.21 -14.01 11.61
C ASN A 203 1.03 -13.34 12.73
N LEU A 204 1.05 -12.02 12.72
CA LEU A 204 1.78 -11.18 13.67
C LEU A 204 0.86 -10.46 14.66
N TYR A 205 -0.40 -10.86 14.79
CA TYR A 205 -1.34 -10.22 15.71
C TYR A 205 -0.82 -10.13 17.14
N GLU A 206 -0.26 -11.21 17.66
CA GLU A 206 0.30 -11.24 19.02
C GLU A 206 1.58 -10.40 19.17
N SER A 207 2.31 -10.20 18.07
CA SER A 207 3.56 -9.45 18.07
C SER A 207 3.36 -7.93 17.98
N TYR A 208 2.19 -7.50 17.47
CA TYR A 208 1.87 -6.09 17.26
C TYR A 208 0.93 -5.53 18.35
N ASN A 209 0.37 -6.39 19.21
CA ASN A 209 -0.39 -6.04 20.39
C ASN A 209 0.49 -6.13 21.65
#